data_886c10363005263ed03494cc04341d1e
#
_entry.id   886c10363005263ed03494cc04341d1e
#
_cell.length_a   1.000
_cell.length_b   1.000
_cell.length_c   1.000
_cell.angle_alpha   90.00
_cell.angle_beta   90.00
_cell.angle_gamma   90.00
#
_symmetry.space_group_name_H-M   'P 1'
#
loop_
_entity.id
_entity.type
_entity.pdbx_description
1 polymer ?
#
loop_
_entity_poly.entity_id
_entity_poly.type
_entity_poly.pdbx_seq_one_letter_code
_entity_poly.pdbx_strand_id
1 'polypeptide(L)'
;MLIRVKLRSNDVDHFSIRSSTLKKLPYRTRTMSGDIVDVKFNLHDDTVDPVHVGNLITVMLESIDREINLMGEVSNGDVLQAISMALAIRAHIIHAPLDTTSALTKSLLNEALVALTEATTIHAQSGRA
;
A
#
# COMPACT_ATOMS: atom_id res chain seq x y z
N MET A 1 -14.27 11.06 4.44
CA MET A 1 -13.05 10.82 5.17
C MET A 1 -11.94 11.77 4.79
N LEU A 2 -11.27 12.29 5.77
CA LEU A 2 -10.28 13.32 5.55
C LEU A 2 -8.88 12.76 5.72
N ILE A 3 -8.09 12.85 4.69
CA ILE A 3 -6.67 12.52 4.78
C ILE A 3 -5.90 13.82 4.79
N ARG A 4 -5.12 14.00 5.82
CA ARG A 4 -4.34 15.21 5.93
C ARG A 4 -2.96 14.96 5.34
N VAL A 5 -2.66 15.66 4.29
CA VAL A 5 -1.34 15.60 3.67
C VAL A 5 -0.60 16.86 4.06
N LYS A 6 0.49 16.68 4.79
CA LYS A 6 1.29 17.80 5.23
C LYS A 6 2.58 17.82 4.42
N LEU A 7 2.53 18.53 3.33
CA LEU A 7 3.71 18.68 2.48
C LEU A 7 4.13 20.13 2.54
N ARG A 8 4.90 20.45 3.54
CA ARG A 8 5.43 21.80 3.71
C ARG A 8 6.87 21.81 3.31
N SER A 9 7.27 22.89 2.66
CA SER A 9 8.64 22.98 2.15
C SER A 9 9.68 22.91 3.26
N ASN A 10 9.38 23.42 4.41
CA ASN A 10 10.36 23.39 5.49
C ASN A 10 10.44 22.03 6.17
N ASP A 11 9.50 21.14 5.91
CA ASP A 11 9.59 19.80 6.45
C ASP A 11 10.67 18.98 5.75
N VAL A 12 11.01 19.36 4.54
CA VAL A 12 12.00 18.63 3.77
C VAL A 12 13.36 18.62 4.46
N ASP A 13 13.75 19.74 5.04
CA ASP A 13 15.03 19.83 5.70
C ASP A 13 15.13 18.93 6.92
N HIS A 14 14.04 18.80 7.64
CA HIS A 14 14.01 17.90 8.79
C HIS A 14 14.05 16.46 8.36
N PHE A 15 13.48 16.17 7.23
CA PHE A 15 13.48 14.85 6.68
C PHE A 15 14.85 14.30 6.45
N SER A 16 15.71 15.06 5.80
CA SER A 16 17.02 14.55 5.44
C SER A 16 17.83 14.20 6.69
N ILE A 17 17.59 14.88 7.81
CA ILE A 17 18.27 14.58 9.04
C ILE A 17 17.73 13.31 9.69
N ARG A 18 16.46 13.01 9.48
CA ARG A 18 15.80 11.91 10.14
C ARG A 18 15.68 10.67 9.28
N SER A 19 16.28 10.68 8.11
CA SER A 19 16.11 9.58 7.19
C SER A 19 16.57 8.24 7.76
N SER A 20 17.52 8.28 8.70
CA SER A 20 18.01 7.05 9.31
C SER A 20 17.00 6.42 10.27
N THR A 21 15.96 7.15 10.66
CA THR A 21 14.95 6.66 11.61
C THR A 21 13.61 6.47 10.93
N LEU A 22 13.63 6.01 9.69
CA LEU A 22 12.41 5.80 8.94
C LEU A 22 11.51 4.79 9.64
N LYS A 23 10.23 5.15 9.71
CA LYS A 23 9.23 4.22 10.25
C LYS A 23 9.01 3.09 9.28
N LYS A 24 8.81 1.92 9.81
CA LYS A 24 8.57 0.74 9.01
C LYS A 24 7.27 0.08 9.44
N LEU A 25 6.62 -0.53 8.47
CA LEU A 25 5.41 -1.30 8.72
C LEU A 25 5.66 -2.74 8.26
N PRO A 26 5.95 -3.65 9.19
CA PRO A 26 6.00 -5.07 8.82
C PRO A 26 4.56 -5.50 8.50
N TYR A 27 4.39 -6.15 7.37
CA TYR A 27 3.07 -6.58 6.96
C TYR A 27 3.17 -8.00 6.40
N ARG A 28 2.27 -8.85 6.87
CA ARG A 28 2.21 -10.23 6.42
C ARG A 28 0.79 -10.50 5.97
N THR A 29 0.68 -11.13 4.81
CA THR A 29 -0.62 -11.49 4.28
C THR A 29 -0.55 -12.86 3.63
N ARG A 30 -1.69 -13.55 3.65
CA ARG A 30 -1.86 -14.82 2.98
C ARG A 30 -2.63 -14.58 1.68
N THR A 31 -2.06 -15.05 0.59
CA THR A 31 -2.72 -14.92 -0.70
C THR A 31 -3.82 -15.95 -0.84
N MET A 32 -4.63 -15.79 -1.89
CA MET A 32 -5.72 -16.74 -2.14
C MET A 32 -5.20 -18.13 -2.44
N SER A 33 -3.98 -18.22 -2.96
CA SER A 33 -3.36 -19.53 -3.23
C SER A 33 -2.74 -20.15 -1.97
N GLY A 34 -2.75 -19.42 -0.84
CA GLY A 34 -2.20 -19.92 0.42
C GLY A 34 -0.77 -19.52 0.68
N ASP A 35 -0.14 -18.85 -0.25
CA ASP A 35 1.20 -18.34 -0.02
C ASP A 35 1.18 -17.23 1.02
N ILE A 36 2.27 -17.10 1.76
CA ILE A 36 2.40 -16.02 2.75
C ILE A 36 3.45 -15.07 2.25
N VAL A 37 3.06 -13.80 2.13
CA VAL A 37 3.97 -12.72 1.73
C VAL A 37 4.29 -11.90 2.98
N ASP A 38 5.58 -11.70 3.21
CA ASP A 38 6.09 -10.97 4.36
C ASP A 38 6.92 -9.82 3.84
N VAL A 39 6.50 -8.60 4.13
CA VAL A 39 7.13 -7.41 3.57
C VAL A 39 7.27 -6.35 4.66
N LYS A 40 8.30 -5.53 4.54
CA LYS A 40 8.48 -4.37 5.40
C LYS A 40 8.37 -3.13 4.54
N PHE A 41 7.28 -2.39 4.74
CA PHE A 41 7.10 -1.16 4.01
C PHE A 41 7.76 -0.01 4.75
N ASN A 42 8.37 0.89 4.00
CA ASN A 42 8.81 2.15 4.56
C ASN A 42 7.62 3.09 4.59
N LEU A 43 7.37 3.69 5.73
CA LEU A 43 6.25 4.60 5.87
C LEU A 43 6.70 6.03 5.61
N HIS A 44 5.78 6.81 5.05
CA HIS A 44 6.00 8.23 4.86
C HIS A 44 6.13 8.89 6.23
N ASP A 45 6.99 9.91 6.32
CA ASP A 45 7.24 10.57 7.61
C ASP A 45 5.99 11.21 8.19
N ASP A 46 5.06 11.60 7.34
CA ASP A 46 3.80 12.18 7.80
C ASP A 46 2.77 11.14 8.22
N THR A 47 3.13 9.87 8.21
CA THR A 47 2.21 8.83 8.66
C THR A 47 1.84 9.07 10.11
N VAL A 48 0.53 9.19 10.36
CA VAL A 48 0.03 9.48 11.70
C VAL A 48 -0.07 8.21 12.52
N ASP A 49 -0.60 7.15 11.94
CA ASP A 49 -0.87 5.92 12.68
C ASP A 49 -0.59 4.70 11.81
N PRO A 50 0.57 4.08 12.02
CA PRO A 50 0.93 2.88 11.25
C PRO A 50 -0.05 1.72 11.41
N VAL A 51 -0.68 1.59 12.59
CA VAL A 51 -1.65 0.52 12.82
C VAL A 51 -2.85 0.70 11.90
N HIS A 52 -3.32 1.94 11.75
CA HIS A 52 -4.43 2.22 10.84
C HIS A 52 -4.07 1.90 9.40
N VAL A 53 -2.83 2.21 9.00
CA VAL A 53 -2.38 1.88 7.64
C VAL A 53 -2.47 0.37 7.41
N GLY A 54 -1.93 -0.40 8.34
CA GLY A 54 -1.98 -1.87 8.22
C GLY A 54 -3.40 -2.41 8.18
N ASN A 55 -4.27 -1.88 9.04
CA ASN A 55 -5.67 -2.33 9.06
C ASN A 55 -6.37 -2.01 7.76
N LEU A 56 -6.11 -0.84 7.17
CA LEU A 56 -6.71 -0.47 5.89
C LEU A 56 -6.24 -1.39 4.78
N ILE A 57 -4.96 -1.75 4.77
CA ILE A 57 -4.45 -2.70 3.78
C ILE A 57 -5.21 -4.01 3.88
N THR A 58 -5.36 -4.52 5.10
CA THR A 58 -6.05 -5.78 5.33
C THR A 58 -7.49 -5.74 4.85
N VAL A 59 -8.21 -4.68 5.21
CA VAL A 59 -9.61 -4.55 4.80
C VAL A 59 -9.73 -4.50 3.29
N MET A 60 -8.85 -3.75 2.63
CA MET A 60 -8.90 -3.63 1.18
C MET A 60 -8.62 -4.96 0.50
N LEU A 61 -7.58 -5.66 0.96
CA LEU A 61 -7.23 -6.94 0.34
C LEU A 61 -8.31 -7.99 0.58
N GLU A 62 -8.87 -8.05 1.78
CA GLU A 62 -9.94 -8.99 2.08
C GLU A 62 -11.19 -8.70 1.28
N SER A 63 -11.51 -7.42 1.09
CA SER A 63 -12.66 -7.04 0.29
C SER A 63 -12.49 -7.46 -1.17
N ILE A 64 -11.31 -7.24 -1.71
CA ILE A 64 -11.01 -7.63 -3.08
C ILE A 64 -11.10 -9.14 -3.23
N ASP A 65 -10.50 -9.90 -2.31
CA ASP A 65 -10.54 -11.36 -2.37
C ASP A 65 -11.96 -11.88 -2.28
N ARG A 66 -12.79 -11.26 -1.44
CA ARG A 66 -14.19 -11.67 -1.32
C ARG A 66 -14.93 -11.46 -2.62
N GLU A 67 -14.71 -10.32 -3.27
CA GLU A 67 -15.39 -10.04 -4.54
C GLU A 67 -14.93 -10.99 -5.63
N ILE A 68 -13.64 -11.28 -5.68
CA ILE A 68 -13.11 -12.23 -6.66
C ILE A 68 -13.77 -13.60 -6.47
N ASN A 69 -13.88 -14.04 -5.23
CA ASN A 69 -14.52 -15.34 -4.94
C ASN A 69 -15.98 -15.37 -5.38
N LEU A 70 -16.69 -14.24 -5.24
CA LEU A 70 -18.09 -14.19 -5.65
C LEU A 70 -18.26 -14.15 -7.15
N MET A 71 -17.37 -13.48 -7.85
CA MET A 71 -17.47 -13.34 -9.30
C MET A 71 -16.97 -14.54 -10.07
N GLY A 72 -16.13 -15.35 -9.44
CA GLY A 72 -15.55 -16.51 -10.10
C GLY A 72 -14.28 -16.15 -10.84
N GLU A 73 -14.36 -16.09 -12.15
CA GLU A 73 -13.16 -15.81 -12.94
C GLU A 73 -12.98 -14.34 -13.14
N VAL A 74 -11.85 -13.84 -12.66
CA VAL A 74 -11.48 -12.43 -12.78
C VAL A 74 -10.01 -12.36 -13.18
N SER A 75 -9.72 -11.58 -14.20
CA SER A 75 -8.35 -11.43 -14.65
C SER A 75 -7.54 -10.59 -13.65
N ASN A 76 -6.31 -10.99 -13.38
CA ASN A 76 -5.42 -10.21 -12.52
C ASN A 76 -5.21 -8.81 -13.07
N GLY A 77 -5.18 -8.67 -14.39
CA GLY A 77 -5.04 -7.36 -15.01
C GLY A 77 -6.22 -6.46 -14.71
N ASP A 78 -7.42 -7.02 -14.74
CA ASP A 78 -8.62 -6.23 -14.42
C ASP A 78 -8.62 -5.79 -12.96
N VAL A 79 -8.20 -6.68 -12.06
CA VAL A 79 -8.12 -6.34 -10.64
C VAL A 79 -7.12 -5.22 -10.44
N LEU A 80 -5.95 -5.35 -11.04
CA LEU A 80 -4.91 -4.34 -10.90
C LEU A 80 -5.35 -2.99 -11.47
N GLN A 81 -6.06 -3.01 -12.60
CA GLN A 81 -6.57 -1.79 -13.20
C GLN A 81 -7.60 -1.13 -12.27
N ALA A 82 -8.50 -1.92 -11.69
CA ALA A 82 -9.51 -1.38 -10.79
C ALA A 82 -8.87 -0.74 -9.55
N ILE A 83 -7.86 -1.39 -8.99
CA ILE A 83 -7.16 -0.84 -7.84
C ILE A 83 -6.48 0.48 -8.21
N SER A 84 -5.85 0.53 -9.38
CA SER A 84 -5.20 1.75 -9.84
C SER A 84 -6.18 2.90 -10.01
N MET A 85 -7.34 2.62 -10.56
CA MET A 85 -8.38 3.63 -10.73
C MET A 85 -8.93 4.09 -9.39
N ALA A 86 -9.13 3.15 -8.47
CA ALA A 86 -9.59 3.49 -7.12
C ALA A 86 -8.58 4.37 -6.40
N LEU A 87 -7.29 4.07 -6.56
CA LEU A 87 -6.24 4.86 -5.98
C LEU A 87 -6.26 6.28 -6.55
N ALA A 88 -6.43 6.41 -7.87
CA ALA A 88 -6.51 7.72 -8.51
C ALA A 88 -7.69 8.54 -7.96
N ILE A 89 -8.84 7.90 -7.81
CA ILE A 89 -10.01 8.57 -7.26
C ILE A 89 -9.75 9.01 -5.83
N ARG A 90 -9.16 8.13 -5.02
CA ARG A 90 -8.85 8.49 -3.63
C ARG A 90 -7.90 9.67 -3.56
N ALA A 91 -6.89 9.70 -4.44
CA ALA A 91 -5.97 10.83 -4.47
C ALA A 91 -6.67 12.12 -4.86
N HIS A 92 -7.63 12.03 -5.79
CA HIS A 92 -8.35 13.19 -6.26
C HIS A 92 -9.25 13.80 -5.18
N ILE A 93 -9.72 13.00 -4.24
CA ILE A 93 -10.59 13.48 -3.15
C ILE A 93 -9.82 14.35 -2.15
N ILE A 94 -8.52 14.19 -2.08
CA ILE A 94 -7.71 14.96 -1.14
C ILE A 94 -7.72 16.44 -1.52
N HIS A 95 -7.94 17.29 -0.53
CA HIS A 95 -7.99 18.75 -0.75
C HIS A 95 -6.57 19.29 -0.81
N ALA A 96 -5.97 19.18 -1.98
CA ALA A 96 -4.63 19.66 -2.26
C ALA A 96 -4.51 19.83 -3.77
N PRO A 97 -3.52 20.59 -4.24
CA PRO A 97 -3.33 20.72 -5.69
C PRO A 97 -3.10 19.36 -6.33
N LEU A 98 -3.66 19.17 -7.52
CA LEU A 98 -3.58 17.88 -8.21
C LEU A 98 -2.14 17.43 -8.44
N ASP A 99 -1.26 18.38 -8.78
CA ASP A 99 0.15 18.04 -8.98
C ASP A 99 0.77 17.45 -7.73
N THR A 100 0.43 18.00 -6.57
CA THR A 100 0.95 17.54 -5.30
C THR A 100 0.47 16.13 -4.98
N THR A 101 -0.83 15.88 -5.11
CA THR A 101 -1.38 14.57 -4.81
C THR A 101 -0.93 13.52 -5.80
N SER A 102 -0.77 13.90 -7.08
CA SER A 102 -0.25 12.96 -8.07
C SER A 102 1.19 12.57 -7.77
N ALA A 103 2.03 13.54 -7.43
CA ALA A 103 3.43 13.26 -7.12
C ALA A 103 3.54 12.39 -5.88
N LEU A 104 2.74 12.68 -4.85
CA LEU A 104 2.75 11.89 -3.63
C LEU A 104 2.28 10.46 -3.92
N THR A 105 1.20 10.30 -4.66
CA THR A 105 0.67 8.99 -4.98
C THR A 105 1.68 8.14 -5.72
N LYS A 106 2.36 8.73 -6.70
CA LYS A 106 3.38 8.01 -7.46
C LYS A 106 4.55 7.62 -6.56
N SER A 107 4.96 8.52 -5.70
CA SER A 107 6.06 8.26 -4.77
C SER A 107 5.70 7.13 -3.80
N LEU A 108 4.51 7.17 -3.22
CA LEU A 108 4.06 6.13 -2.29
C LEU A 108 3.98 4.78 -2.97
N LEU A 109 3.42 4.74 -4.18
CA LEU A 109 3.32 3.49 -4.91
C LEU A 109 4.69 2.95 -5.27
N ASN A 110 5.59 3.81 -5.73
CA ASN A 110 6.93 3.39 -6.08
C ASN A 110 7.68 2.81 -4.88
N GLU A 111 7.56 3.45 -3.73
CA GLU A 111 8.18 2.96 -2.49
C GLU A 111 7.64 1.59 -2.13
N ALA A 112 6.34 1.40 -2.26
CA ALA A 112 5.72 0.11 -1.95
C ALA A 112 6.20 -0.97 -2.92
N LEU A 113 6.29 -0.66 -4.20
CA LEU A 113 6.78 -1.61 -5.20
C LEU A 113 8.22 -2.01 -4.92
N VAL A 114 9.06 -1.05 -4.54
CA VAL A 114 10.44 -1.34 -4.19
C VAL A 114 10.49 -2.26 -2.97
N ALA A 115 9.67 -2.02 -1.96
CA ALA A 115 9.65 -2.87 -0.77
C ALA A 115 9.30 -4.30 -1.12
N LEU A 116 8.43 -4.51 -2.09
CA LEU A 116 8.05 -5.87 -2.49
C LEU A 116 9.19 -6.62 -3.17
N THR A 117 10.18 -5.92 -3.71
CA THR A 117 11.33 -6.61 -4.29
C THR A 117 12.18 -7.32 -3.23
N GLU A 118 12.06 -6.89 -1.98
CA GLU A 118 12.81 -7.49 -0.87
C GLU A 118 11.91 -8.32 0.04
N ALA A 119 10.66 -8.50 -0.33
CA ALA A 119 9.74 -9.30 0.46
C ALA A 119 10.10 -10.77 0.35
N THR A 120 9.77 -11.52 1.40
CA THR A 120 9.91 -12.96 1.38
C THR A 120 8.55 -13.59 1.18
N THR A 121 8.53 -14.67 0.41
CA THR A 121 7.31 -15.41 0.13
C THR A 121 7.48 -16.84 0.59
N ILE A 122 6.57 -17.30 1.44
CA ILE A 122 6.51 -18.68 1.86
C ILE A 122 5.41 -19.34 1.07
N HIS A 123 5.80 -20.24 0.19
CA HIS A 123 4.84 -20.86 -0.72
C HIS A 123 3.99 -21.90 0.01
N ALA A 124 2.74 -21.98 -0.36
CA ALA A 124 1.84 -22.99 0.16
C ALA A 124 2.39 -24.36 -0.19
N GLN A 125 2.32 -25.29 0.76
CA GLN A 125 2.67 -26.67 0.50
C GLN A 125 1.54 -27.30 -0.23
N SER A 126 1.78 -27.62 -1.47
CA SER A 126 0.75 -28.28 -2.20
C SER A 126 0.73 -29.71 -1.79
N GLY A 127 -0.29 -30.03 -1.43
CA GLY A 127 -0.52 -31.28 -1.27
C GLY A 127 0.39 -32.26 -0.81
N ARG A 128 0.79 -32.10 -0.61
CA ARG A 128 1.29 -32.77 -0.17
C ARG A 128 0.94 -33.49 0.40
N ALA A 129 0.60 -33.32 0.48
CA ALA A 129 0.26 -33.94 1.06
C ALA A 129 0.25 -34.71 1.30
#